data_d374fce46bbd894a11d9930085c5b9ed
#
_entry.id   d374fce46bbd894a11d9930085c5b9ed
#
_cell.length_a   1.000
_cell.length_b   1.000
_cell.length_c   1.000
_cell.angle_alpha   90.00
_cell.angle_beta   90.00
_cell.angle_gamma   90.00
#
_symmetry.space_group_name_H-M   'P 1'
#
loop_
_entity.id
_entity.type
_entity.pdbx_description
1 polymer ?
#
loop_
_entity_poly.entity_id
_entity_poly.type
_entity_poly.pdbx_seq_one_letter_code
_entity_poly.pdbx_strand_id
1 'polypeptide(L)'
;MVEEYSTEEEFLKKYDYKSFERPSVTVDIAVFGVLGEEVDSYRKDEKKSISLLLVKRGEHPFKGKWALPGGFLTENDESVEKCAEREVFSETNVKPRSLFPIGTFSAKGRDPRGWIISNAFVSVVSEDGVNAKGGDDAAEARWFKGNFTAVEDSEGKTKKLYRLSMTSGDTTLCALFEKIGCHFGRDEFFHEKAAK
;
A
#
# COMPACT_ATOMS: atom_id res chain seq x y z
N MET A 1 -26.32 -2.97 35.44
CA MET A 1 -26.34 -4.36 35.99
C MET A 1 -25.51 -5.21 35.05
N VAL A 2 -24.46 -5.84 35.55
CA VAL A 2 -23.67 -6.83 34.79
C VAL A 2 -24.48 -8.11 34.81
N GLU A 3 -24.92 -8.59 33.64
CA GLU A 3 -25.56 -9.93 33.59
C GLU A 3 -24.49 -10.95 33.99
N GLU A 4 -24.78 -11.69 35.06
CA GLU A 4 -23.92 -12.75 35.59
C GLU A 4 -24.24 -14.03 34.81
N TYR A 5 -23.31 -14.48 33.97
CA TYR A 5 -23.46 -15.72 33.23
C TYR A 5 -22.85 -16.87 34.03
N SER A 6 -23.59 -18.00 34.12
CA SER A 6 -23.13 -19.14 34.93
C SER A 6 -22.07 -19.97 34.21
N THR A 7 -21.99 -19.89 32.86
CA THR A 7 -21.02 -20.61 32.04
C THR A 7 -20.55 -19.76 30.84
N GLU A 8 -19.36 -20.04 30.35
CA GLU A 8 -18.83 -19.44 29.11
C GLU A 8 -19.73 -19.71 27.90
N GLU A 9 -20.31 -20.92 27.85
CA GLU A 9 -21.21 -21.31 26.76
C GLU A 9 -22.50 -20.46 26.74
N GLU A 10 -23.06 -20.15 27.90
CA GLU A 10 -24.23 -19.25 28.03
C GLU A 10 -23.84 -17.82 27.60
N PHE A 11 -22.69 -17.34 28.01
CA PHE A 11 -22.17 -16.04 27.60
C PHE A 11 -22.04 -15.96 26.08
N LEU A 12 -21.35 -16.93 25.45
CA LEU A 12 -21.11 -16.93 24.00
C LEU A 12 -22.40 -17.04 23.18
N LYS A 13 -23.40 -17.78 23.65
CA LYS A 13 -24.73 -17.86 22.98
C LYS A 13 -25.46 -16.53 22.99
N LYS A 14 -25.31 -15.72 24.04
CA LYS A 14 -25.97 -14.42 24.20
C LYS A 14 -25.13 -13.24 23.71
N TYR A 15 -23.82 -13.45 23.47
CA TYR A 15 -22.92 -12.38 23.07
C TYR A 15 -23.24 -11.89 21.66
N ASP A 16 -23.82 -10.69 21.57
CA ASP A 16 -24.05 -10.03 20.30
C ASP A 16 -22.86 -9.13 19.94
N TYR A 17 -21.96 -9.69 19.13
CA TYR A 17 -20.80 -8.94 18.62
C TYR A 17 -21.19 -7.78 17.70
N LYS A 18 -22.42 -7.73 17.17
CA LYS A 18 -22.90 -6.66 16.29
C LYS A 18 -23.33 -5.41 17.05
N SER A 19 -23.47 -5.51 18.39
CA SER A 19 -23.80 -4.37 19.25
C SER A 19 -22.68 -3.36 19.41
N PHE A 20 -21.45 -3.70 18.97
CA PHE A 20 -20.29 -2.83 19.06
C PHE A 20 -19.97 -2.19 17.69
N GLU A 21 -19.66 -0.90 17.70
CA GLU A 21 -19.09 -0.24 16.50
C GLU A 21 -17.77 -0.92 16.09
N ARG A 22 -17.60 -1.15 14.80
CA ARG A 22 -16.43 -1.85 14.27
C ARG A 22 -15.83 -1.09 13.10
N PRO A 23 -14.51 -1.00 13.04
CA PRO A 23 -13.84 -0.53 11.84
C PRO A 23 -13.98 -1.56 10.71
N SER A 24 -14.02 -1.09 9.49
CA SER A 24 -13.68 -1.93 8.35
C SER A 24 -12.16 -2.15 8.34
N VAL A 25 -11.75 -3.37 7.99
CA VAL A 25 -10.34 -3.72 7.89
C VAL A 25 -9.96 -3.80 6.42
N THR A 26 -8.84 -3.18 6.07
CA THR A 26 -8.27 -3.23 4.72
C THR A 26 -6.81 -3.67 4.76
N VAL A 27 -6.29 -4.02 3.60
CA VAL A 27 -4.87 -4.28 3.35
C VAL A 27 -4.37 -3.38 2.24
N ASP A 28 -3.12 -2.91 2.35
CA ASP A 28 -2.41 -2.17 1.32
C ASP A 28 -1.02 -2.81 1.14
N ILE A 29 -0.60 -3.10 -0.09
CA ILE A 29 0.61 -3.88 -0.33
C ILE A 29 1.58 -3.12 -1.23
N ALA A 30 2.77 -2.79 -0.71
CA ALA A 30 3.88 -2.27 -1.50
C ALA A 30 4.63 -3.44 -2.17
N VAL A 31 4.30 -3.74 -3.42
CA VAL A 31 4.97 -4.79 -4.20
C VAL A 31 6.13 -4.19 -4.98
N PHE A 32 7.34 -4.58 -4.62
CA PHE A 32 8.56 -4.17 -5.31
C PHE A 32 9.01 -5.25 -6.30
N GLY A 33 9.31 -4.82 -7.53
CA GLY A 33 9.93 -5.64 -8.56
C GLY A 33 11.38 -5.21 -8.78
N VAL A 34 12.29 -6.19 -8.93
CA VAL A 34 13.66 -5.94 -9.39
C VAL A 34 13.68 -6.20 -10.88
N LEU A 35 13.73 -5.13 -11.68
CA LEU A 35 13.66 -5.19 -13.13
C LEU A 35 15.03 -4.91 -13.75
N GLY A 36 15.44 -5.76 -14.70
CA GLY A 36 16.59 -5.48 -15.56
C GLY A 36 16.28 -4.30 -16.48
N GLU A 37 17.20 -3.38 -16.65
CA GLU A 37 17.13 -2.39 -17.73
C GLU A 37 17.69 -3.02 -19.00
N GLU A 38 16.98 -2.93 -20.12
CA GLU A 38 17.55 -3.26 -21.43
C GLU A 38 18.76 -2.35 -21.66
N VAL A 39 19.93 -2.94 -21.66
CA VAL A 39 21.19 -2.22 -21.93
C VAL A 39 21.57 -2.48 -23.37
N ASP A 40 21.53 -1.45 -24.19
CA ASP A 40 21.87 -1.45 -25.62
C ASP A 40 23.37 -1.67 -25.89
N SER A 41 24.10 -2.33 -24.99
CA SER A 41 25.54 -2.53 -25.11
C SER A 41 26.02 -3.81 -24.42
N TYR A 42 26.64 -4.67 -25.17
CA TYR A 42 27.24 -5.98 -24.84
C TYR A 42 28.34 -5.97 -23.75
N ARG A 43 28.62 -4.82 -23.11
CA ARG A 43 29.70 -4.63 -22.15
C ARG A 43 29.33 -3.88 -20.86
N LYS A 44 28.06 -3.66 -20.55
CA LYS A 44 27.67 -3.04 -19.27
C LYS A 44 26.92 -4.04 -18.44
N ASP A 45 27.30 -4.15 -17.16
CA ASP A 45 26.53 -4.87 -16.16
C ASP A 45 25.08 -4.41 -16.21
N GLU A 46 24.13 -5.37 -16.23
CA GLU A 46 22.70 -5.10 -16.19
C GLU A 46 22.39 -4.22 -14.97
N LYS A 47 22.02 -2.98 -15.23
CA LYS A 47 21.52 -2.11 -14.16
C LYS A 47 20.16 -2.60 -13.74
N LYS A 48 20.10 -3.21 -12.58
CA LYS A 48 18.82 -3.56 -11.95
C LYS A 48 18.21 -2.33 -11.30
N SER A 49 16.94 -2.06 -11.60
CA SER A 49 16.18 -0.98 -10.98
C SER A 49 15.08 -1.54 -10.10
N ILE A 50 14.79 -0.86 -9.00
CA ILE A 50 13.67 -1.20 -8.13
C ILE A 50 12.46 -0.42 -8.63
N SER A 51 11.38 -1.14 -8.87
CA SER A 51 10.10 -0.57 -9.29
C SER A 51 8.99 -0.95 -8.30
N LEU A 52 8.04 -0.05 -8.09
CA LEU A 52 6.86 -0.25 -7.26
C LEU A 52 5.66 -0.49 -8.16
N LEU A 53 4.88 -1.53 -7.86
CA LEU A 53 3.63 -1.81 -8.53
C LEU A 53 2.53 -0.92 -7.99
N LEU A 54 1.87 -0.19 -8.88
CA LEU A 54 0.70 0.61 -8.56
C LEU A 54 -0.48 0.22 -9.45
N VAL A 55 -1.67 0.40 -8.92
CA VAL A 55 -2.95 0.22 -9.61
C VAL A 55 -3.64 1.56 -9.78
N LYS A 56 -4.32 1.75 -10.90
CA LYS A 56 -5.15 2.93 -11.15
C LYS A 56 -6.56 2.64 -10.71
N ARG A 57 -7.06 3.43 -9.76
CA ARG A 57 -8.40 3.23 -9.20
C ARG A 57 -9.48 3.41 -10.26
N GLY A 58 -10.33 2.40 -10.42
CA GLY A 58 -11.49 2.42 -11.32
C GLY A 58 -12.67 3.19 -10.72
N GLU A 59 -12.78 3.24 -9.38
CA GLU A 59 -13.93 3.77 -8.66
C GLU A 59 -13.59 4.82 -7.60
N HIS A 60 -14.61 5.50 -7.08
CA HIS A 60 -14.49 6.43 -5.97
C HIS A 60 -14.32 5.70 -4.62
N PRO A 61 -13.65 6.35 -3.65
CA PRO A 61 -12.97 7.64 -3.71
C PRO A 61 -11.69 7.59 -4.54
N PHE A 62 -11.25 8.76 -5.03
CA PHE A 62 -9.99 8.94 -5.77
C PHE A 62 -9.92 8.19 -7.12
N LYS A 63 -11.05 8.06 -7.82
CA LYS A 63 -11.11 7.48 -9.18
C LYS A 63 -10.06 8.09 -10.11
N GLY A 64 -9.35 7.23 -10.85
CA GLY A 64 -8.30 7.61 -11.78
C GLY A 64 -6.95 7.92 -11.15
N LYS A 65 -6.82 7.87 -9.81
CA LYS A 65 -5.54 8.04 -9.10
C LYS A 65 -4.81 6.71 -8.96
N TRP A 66 -3.48 6.79 -8.86
CA TRP A 66 -2.63 5.64 -8.60
C TRP A 66 -2.58 5.33 -7.10
N ALA A 67 -2.64 4.07 -6.74
CA ALA A 67 -2.62 3.58 -5.38
C ALA A 67 -1.80 2.28 -5.28
N LEU A 68 -1.46 1.88 -4.06
CA LEU A 68 -0.99 0.52 -3.80
C LEU A 68 -2.14 -0.46 -4.08
N PRO A 69 -1.87 -1.67 -4.59
CA PRO A 69 -2.86 -2.74 -4.61
C PRO A 69 -3.35 -3.04 -3.21
N GLY A 70 -4.64 -3.32 -3.09
CA GLY A 70 -5.24 -3.60 -1.80
C GLY A 70 -6.75 -3.40 -1.75
N GLY A 71 -7.38 -3.93 -0.70
CA GLY A 71 -8.82 -3.90 -0.56
C GLY A 71 -9.31 -4.30 0.83
N PHE A 72 -10.59 -4.61 0.91
CA PHE A 72 -11.24 -4.95 2.16
C PHE A 72 -11.08 -6.43 2.52
N LEU A 73 -10.84 -6.68 3.81
CA LEU A 73 -10.97 -8.01 4.39
C LEU A 73 -12.44 -8.45 4.30
N THR A 74 -12.66 -9.64 3.80
CA THR A 74 -13.98 -10.26 3.68
C THR A 74 -14.10 -11.47 4.60
N GLU A 75 -15.32 -11.97 4.79
CA GLU A 75 -15.58 -13.18 5.59
C GLU A 75 -14.97 -14.46 4.98
N ASN A 76 -14.60 -14.42 3.70
CA ASN A 76 -13.96 -15.53 3.00
C ASN A 76 -12.43 -15.54 3.14
N ASP A 77 -11.85 -14.48 3.68
CA ASP A 77 -10.42 -14.40 3.90
C ASP A 77 -10.04 -15.00 5.26
N GLU A 78 -9.19 -16.01 5.27
CA GLU A 78 -8.75 -16.68 6.50
C GLU A 78 -7.90 -15.76 7.40
N SER A 79 -7.21 -14.77 6.80
CA SER A 79 -6.37 -13.80 7.50
C SER A 79 -6.13 -12.54 6.64
N VAL A 80 -5.55 -11.51 7.25
CA VAL A 80 -5.15 -10.29 6.52
C VAL A 80 -4.08 -10.56 5.47
N GLU A 81 -3.21 -11.57 5.68
CA GLU A 81 -2.22 -12.00 4.70
C GLU A 81 -2.89 -12.65 3.48
N LYS A 82 -3.92 -13.49 3.71
CA LYS A 82 -4.68 -14.11 2.61
C LYS A 82 -5.48 -13.08 1.83
N CYS A 83 -6.07 -12.10 2.51
CA CYS A 83 -6.66 -10.95 1.87
C CYS A 83 -5.63 -10.22 0.99
N ALA A 84 -4.43 -9.93 1.50
CA ALA A 84 -3.37 -9.26 0.75
C ALA A 84 -2.92 -10.05 -0.48
N GLU A 85 -2.74 -11.38 -0.38
CA GLU A 85 -2.44 -12.25 -1.52
C GLU A 85 -3.53 -12.19 -2.58
N ARG A 86 -4.80 -12.27 -2.17
CA ARG A 86 -5.97 -12.22 -3.04
C ARG A 86 -6.06 -10.89 -3.78
N GLU A 87 -5.97 -9.76 -3.05
CA GLU A 87 -6.09 -8.43 -3.62
C GLU A 87 -4.97 -8.13 -4.63
N VAL A 88 -3.71 -8.42 -4.29
CA VAL A 88 -2.60 -8.24 -5.25
C VAL A 88 -2.85 -9.06 -6.50
N PHE A 89 -3.25 -10.34 -6.34
CA PHE A 89 -3.45 -11.20 -7.50
C PHE A 89 -4.64 -10.76 -8.36
N SER A 90 -5.78 -10.44 -7.76
CA SER A 90 -6.99 -10.06 -8.49
C SER A 90 -6.81 -8.74 -9.24
N GLU A 91 -6.18 -7.73 -8.62
CA GLU A 91 -5.99 -6.42 -9.23
C GLU A 91 -4.83 -6.37 -10.24
N THR A 92 -3.81 -7.21 -10.09
CA THR A 92 -2.55 -7.06 -10.84
C THR A 92 -2.08 -8.31 -11.57
N ASN A 93 -2.68 -9.48 -11.30
CA ASN A 93 -2.21 -10.80 -11.75
C ASN A 93 -0.79 -11.16 -11.29
N VAL A 94 -0.25 -10.45 -10.29
CA VAL A 94 1.05 -10.74 -9.67
C VAL A 94 0.83 -11.58 -8.43
N LYS A 95 1.64 -12.64 -8.26
CA LYS A 95 1.61 -13.49 -7.05
C LYS A 95 2.73 -13.08 -6.10
N PRO A 96 2.43 -12.46 -4.96
CA PRO A 96 3.44 -12.17 -3.96
C PRO A 96 3.97 -13.48 -3.36
N ARG A 97 5.31 -13.63 -3.24
CA ARG A 97 5.93 -14.83 -2.66
C ARG A 97 5.99 -14.79 -1.14
N SER A 98 6.16 -13.60 -0.59
CA SER A 98 6.26 -13.35 0.85
C SER A 98 5.66 -11.99 1.17
N LEU A 99 4.93 -11.91 2.25
CA LEU A 99 4.35 -10.68 2.76
C LEU A 99 5.01 -10.35 4.10
N PHE A 100 5.64 -9.18 4.18
CA PHE A 100 6.24 -8.69 5.41
C PHE A 100 5.40 -7.53 5.94
N PRO A 101 4.87 -7.61 7.17
CA PRO A 101 4.08 -6.53 7.74
C PRO A 101 4.94 -5.29 7.97
N ILE A 102 4.45 -4.12 7.53
CA ILE A 102 5.08 -2.82 7.77
C ILE A 102 4.48 -2.19 9.02
N GLY A 103 3.16 -2.24 9.13
CA GLY A 103 2.42 -1.64 10.24
C GLY A 103 0.93 -1.54 9.98
N THR A 104 0.22 -1.07 11.01
CA THR A 104 -1.22 -0.84 10.98
C THR A 104 -1.49 0.66 11.07
N PHE A 105 -2.34 1.15 10.18
CA PHE A 105 -2.71 2.55 10.06
C PHE A 105 -4.18 2.71 10.46
N SER A 106 -4.41 3.34 11.62
CA SER A 106 -5.73 3.41 12.26
C SER A 106 -6.14 4.83 12.67
N ALA A 107 -5.40 5.86 12.26
CA ALA A 107 -5.70 7.23 12.63
C ALA A 107 -7.13 7.62 12.22
N LYS A 108 -7.88 8.22 13.15
CA LYS A 108 -9.26 8.64 12.91
C LYS A 108 -9.34 9.71 11.81
N GLY A 109 -10.26 9.52 10.86
CA GLY A 109 -10.43 10.45 9.74
C GLY A 109 -9.39 10.30 8.61
N ARG A 110 -8.52 9.30 8.68
CA ARG A 110 -7.57 8.97 7.62
C ARG A 110 -8.26 8.64 6.30
N ASP A 111 -9.34 7.87 6.35
CA ASP A 111 -10.13 7.49 5.19
C ASP A 111 -11.45 8.26 5.15
N PRO A 112 -11.81 8.90 4.02
CA PRO A 112 -13.05 9.67 3.90
C PRO A 112 -14.32 8.81 3.95
N ARG A 113 -14.22 7.51 3.76
CA ARG A 113 -15.36 6.57 3.81
C ARG A 113 -15.82 6.26 5.23
N GLY A 114 -14.96 6.47 6.25
CA GLY A 114 -15.31 6.21 7.64
C GLY A 114 -14.18 5.62 8.47
N TRP A 115 -14.54 4.83 9.47
CA TRP A 115 -13.57 4.18 10.36
C TRP A 115 -12.98 2.95 9.69
N ILE A 116 -11.81 3.14 9.10
CA ILE A 116 -11.08 2.10 8.37
C ILE A 116 -9.68 1.94 8.96
N ILE A 117 -9.30 0.71 9.24
CA ILE A 117 -7.97 0.30 9.68
C ILE A 117 -7.31 -0.45 8.53
N SER A 118 -6.13 0.00 8.11
CA SER A 118 -5.35 -0.64 7.06
C SER A 118 -4.12 -1.33 7.63
N ASN A 119 -3.92 -2.60 7.26
CA ASN A 119 -2.69 -3.34 7.51
C ASN A 119 -1.82 -3.27 6.25
N ALA A 120 -0.64 -2.69 6.39
CA ALA A 120 0.27 -2.52 5.28
C ALA A 120 1.33 -3.62 5.25
N PHE A 121 1.59 -4.14 4.05
CA PHE A 121 2.59 -5.17 3.78
C PHE A 121 3.58 -4.70 2.72
N VAL A 122 4.76 -5.31 2.74
CA VAL A 122 5.73 -5.24 1.66
C VAL A 122 5.92 -6.63 1.06
N SER A 123 6.06 -6.70 -0.25
CA SER A 123 6.47 -7.91 -0.97
C SER A 123 7.53 -7.56 -2.02
N VAL A 124 8.42 -8.50 -2.28
CA VAL A 124 9.40 -8.39 -3.36
C VAL A 124 9.20 -9.54 -4.33
N VAL A 125 9.10 -9.22 -5.61
CA VAL A 125 8.96 -10.20 -6.69
C VAL A 125 10.16 -10.15 -7.62
N SER A 126 10.55 -11.32 -8.16
CA SER A 126 11.59 -11.43 -9.18
C SER A 126 11.02 -11.17 -10.58
N GLU A 127 11.90 -11.02 -11.57
CA GLU A 127 11.55 -10.75 -12.97
C GLU A 127 10.47 -11.69 -13.55
N ASP A 128 10.48 -12.97 -13.13
CA ASP A 128 9.47 -13.97 -13.57
C ASP A 128 8.05 -13.66 -13.10
N GLY A 129 7.90 -12.80 -12.07
CA GLY A 129 6.62 -12.41 -11.47
C GLY A 129 6.06 -11.06 -11.97
N VAL A 130 6.69 -10.44 -12.96
CA VAL A 130 6.49 -9.01 -13.30
C VAL A 130 5.37 -8.76 -14.32
N ASN A 131 4.69 -9.79 -14.83
CA ASN A 131 3.61 -9.64 -15.81
C ASN A 131 2.33 -9.03 -15.18
N ALA A 132 2.44 -7.79 -14.71
CA ALA A 132 1.30 -7.07 -14.18
C ALA A 132 0.29 -6.72 -15.28
N LYS A 133 -0.98 -7.02 -15.04
CA LYS A 133 -2.12 -6.60 -15.85
C LYS A 133 -3.21 -6.14 -14.90
N GLY A 134 -3.92 -5.06 -15.25
CA GLY A 134 -5.10 -4.65 -14.49
C GLY A 134 -6.15 -5.77 -14.47
N GLY A 135 -6.83 -5.92 -13.35
CA GLY A 135 -7.90 -6.87 -13.13
C GLY A 135 -8.94 -6.31 -12.14
N ASP A 136 -10.07 -6.97 -11.99
CA ASP A 136 -11.17 -6.58 -11.12
C ASP A 136 -11.49 -5.07 -11.17
N ASP A 137 -11.44 -4.39 -10.02
CA ASP A 137 -11.72 -2.94 -9.89
C ASP A 137 -10.53 -2.05 -10.31
N ALA A 138 -9.37 -2.61 -10.65
CA ALA A 138 -8.23 -1.87 -11.13
C ALA A 138 -8.35 -1.61 -12.64
N ALA A 139 -8.51 -0.35 -13.04
CA ALA A 139 -8.55 0.04 -14.45
C ALA A 139 -7.22 -0.25 -15.16
N GLU A 140 -6.12 -0.27 -14.43
CA GLU A 140 -4.77 -0.44 -14.95
C GLU A 140 -3.79 -0.78 -13.82
N ALA A 141 -2.81 -1.66 -14.08
CA ALA A 141 -1.69 -1.90 -13.19
C ALA A 141 -0.36 -1.64 -13.92
N ARG A 142 0.56 -0.91 -13.29
CA ARG A 142 1.87 -0.56 -13.86
C ARG A 142 2.99 -0.59 -12.84
N TRP A 143 4.19 -0.92 -13.34
CA TRP A 143 5.43 -0.78 -12.60
C TRP A 143 5.97 0.65 -12.74
N PHE A 144 6.25 1.27 -11.59
CA PHE A 144 6.83 2.61 -11.52
C PHE A 144 8.26 2.52 -10.98
N LYS A 145 9.22 2.98 -11.77
CA LYS A 145 10.62 3.11 -11.33
C LYS A 145 10.72 4.25 -10.33
N GLY A 146 11.19 3.93 -9.12
CA GLY A 146 11.35 4.88 -8.02
C GLY A 146 12.73 5.54 -8.03
N ASN A 147 12.77 6.84 -7.76
CA ASN A 147 13.97 7.60 -7.45
C ASN A 147 13.72 8.43 -6.18
N PHE A 148 14.54 8.20 -5.16
CA PHE A 148 14.43 8.89 -3.86
C PHE A 148 15.68 9.74 -3.65
N THR A 149 15.50 11.06 -3.59
CA THR A 149 16.60 12.02 -3.47
C THR A 149 16.37 12.96 -2.31
N ALA A 150 17.46 13.28 -1.57
CA ALA A 150 17.42 14.38 -0.62
C ALA A 150 17.32 15.70 -1.41
N VAL A 151 16.43 16.59 -0.95
CA VAL A 151 16.36 17.97 -1.43
C VAL A 151 17.27 18.78 -0.51
N GLU A 152 18.27 19.46 -1.09
CA GLU A 152 19.17 20.32 -0.31
C GLU A 152 18.35 21.42 0.38
N ASP A 153 18.43 21.49 1.71
CA ASP A 153 17.86 22.57 2.49
C ASP A 153 18.91 23.66 2.67
N SER A 154 18.66 24.84 2.14
CA SER A 154 19.56 25.98 2.18
C SER A 154 19.67 26.66 3.54
N GLU A 155 18.97 26.21 4.56
CA GLU A 155 18.90 26.86 5.85
C GLU A 155 19.02 25.89 7.04
N GLY A 156 20.12 25.22 7.25
CA GLY A 156 20.61 24.68 8.53
C GLY A 156 19.62 24.13 9.56
N LYS A 157 18.40 23.75 9.16
CA LYS A 157 17.33 23.27 10.04
C LYS A 157 17.41 21.76 10.21
N THR A 158 17.02 21.29 11.38
CA THR A 158 16.92 19.87 11.78
C THR A 158 15.94 19.04 10.93
N LYS A 159 15.38 19.61 9.90
CA LYS A 159 14.40 19.01 8.99
C LYS A 159 15.07 18.68 7.66
N LYS A 160 15.01 17.41 7.26
CA LYS A 160 15.49 16.98 5.94
C LYS A 160 14.31 16.72 5.03
N LEU A 161 14.31 17.37 3.87
CA LEU A 161 13.30 17.18 2.84
C LEU A 161 13.78 16.13 1.83
N TYR A 162 12.91 15.20 1.47
CA TYR A 162 13.18 14.16 0.48
C TYR A 162 12.12 14.22 -0.61
N ARG A 163 12.54 13.99 -1.84
CA ARG A 163 11.66 13.84 -3.01
C ARG A 163 11.66 12.39 -3.45
N LEU A 164 10.47 11.80 -3.51
CA LEU A 164 10.22 10.55 -4.22
C LEU A 164 9.62 10.89 -5.59
N SER A 165 10.29 10.45 -6.65
CA SER A 165 9.75 10.52 -8.02
C SER A 165 9.56 9.10 -8.51
N MET A 166 8.39 8.80 -9.06
CA MET A 166 8.06 7.49 -9.61
C MET A 166 7.61 7.66 -11.05
N THR A 167 8.23 6.92 -11.98
CA THR A 167 7.99 7.06 -13.43
C THR A 167 7.59 5.74 -14.07
N SER A 168 6.60 5.80 -14.98
CA SER A 168 6.18 4.68 -15.81
C SER A 168 5.69 5.21 -17.15
N GLY A 169 6.45 5.00 -18.23
CA GLY A 169 6.18 5.60 -19.53
C GLY A 169 6.16 7.13 -19.43
N ASP A 170 5.06 7.73 -19.86
CA ASP A 170 4.79 9.18 -19.82
C ASP A 170 4.23 9.68 -18.47
N THR A 171 3.97 8.79 -17.53
CA THR A 171 3.40 9.12 -16.22
C THR A 171 4.50 9.33 -15.20
N THR A 172 4.47 10.48 -14.53
CA THR A 172 5.36 10.81 -13.40
C THR A 172 4.54 11.20 -12.18
N LEU A 173 4.82 10.54 -11.06
CA LEU A 173 4.26 10.81 -9.74
C LEU A 173 5.38 11.38 -8.86
N CYS A 174 5.08 12.44 -8.11
CA CYS A 174 6.04 13.05 -7.19
C CYS A 174 5.42 13.24 -5.81
N ALA A 175 6.20 12.96 -4.78
CA ALA A 175 5.85 13.26 -3.40
C ALA A 175 7.05 13.86 -2.66
N LEU A 176 6.77 14.78 -1.73
CA LEU A 176 7.76 15.37 -0.85
C LEU A 176 7.54 14.86 0.57
N PHE A 177 8.62 14.47 1.23
CA PHE A 177 8.62 13.98 2.59
C PHE A 177 9.50 14.85 3.46
N GLU A 178 8.99 15.23 4.61
CA GLU A 178 9.77 15.87 5.65
C GLU A 178 10.21 14.83 6.68
N LYS A 179 11.52 14.72 6.93
CA LYS A 179 12.05 13.90 8.01
C LYS A 179 12.33 14.78 9.20
N ILE A 180 11.61 14.55 10.29
CA ILE A 180 11.80 15.25 11.57
C ILE A 180 12.51 14.31 12.54
N GLY A 181 13.76 14.60 12.88
CA GLY A 181 14.57 13.77 13.79
C GLY A 181 14.88 12.39 13.21
N CYS A 182 14.87 11.35 14.05
CA CYS A 182 15.14 9.97 13.65
C CYS A 182 13.90 9.20 13.14
N HIS A 183 12.73 9.83 13.12
CA HIS A 183 11.48 9.20 12.75
C HIS A 183 10.95 9.82 11.46
N PHE A 184 10.57 8.98 10.49
CA PHE A 184 9.64 9.40 9.46
C PHE A 184 8.28 9.55 10.12
N GLY A 185 7.57 10.66 9.87
CA GLY A 185 6.23 10.87 10.42
C GLY A 185 5.33 9.67 10.10
N ARG A 186 4.78 9.04 11.14
CA ARG A 186 4.03 7.79 11.03
C ARG A 186 2.64 7.94 10.41
N ASP A 187 2.14 9.15 10.24
CA ASP A 187 0.71 9.39 10.01
C ASP A 187 0.34 10.11 8.70
N GLU A 188 1.31 10.42 7.84
CA GLU A 188 0.99 11.06 6.56
C GLU A 188 1.03 10.06 5.40
N PHE A 189 -0.11 9.47 5.13
CA PHE A 189 -0.37 8.81 3.85
C PHE A 189 -0.41 9.87 2.74
N PHE A 190 0.18 9.52 1.62
CA PHE A 190 0.29 10.29 0.41
C PHE A 190 -1.03 10.94 -0.03
N HIS A 191 -1.17 12.22 0.20
CA HIS A 191 -2.06 13.04 -0.59
C HIS A 191 -1.21 13.71 -1.67
N GLU A 192 -1.45 13.32 -2.93
CA GLU A 192 -0.93 14.02 -4.08
C GLU A 192 -1.40 15.48 -4.01
N LYS A 193 -0.54 16.39 -3.55
CA LYS A 193 -0.68 17.80 -3.90
C LYS A 193 -0.19 17.91 -5.32
N ALA A 194 -1.13 17.93 -6.27
CA ALA A 194 -0.83 18.34 -7.62
C ALA A 194 -0.07 19.67 -7.55
N ALA A 195 1.16 19.66 -7.98
CA ALA A 195 1.89 20.89 -8.27
C ALA A 195 1.07 21.63 -9.34
N LYS A 196 0.66 22.88 -9.03
CA LYS A 196 0.16 23.83 -10.00
C LYS A 196 1.31 24.32 -10.86
#